data_1ef2b16f3979670bbf261707215dc22e
#
_entry.id   1ef2b16f3979670bbf261707215dc22e
#
_cell.length_a   1.000
_cell.length_b   1.000
_cell.length_c   1.000
_cell.angle_alpha   90.00
_cell.angle_beta   90.00
_cell.angle_gamma   90.00
#
_symmetry.space_group_name_H-M   'P 1'
#
loop_
_entity.id
_entity.type
_entity.pdbx_description
1 polymer ?
#
loop_
_entity_poly.entity_id
_entity_poly.type
_entity_poly.pdbx_seq_one_letter_code
_entity_poly.pdbx_strand_id
1 'polypeptide(L)'
;MKKEMSRRNFLKASVAGTAGAVVLNSMNPFFSSAKAEESEPFEGRRKFAGVHNVRYISDDLVYLGASDRRLALFENVYPIPRGVSYNAYLLLDEKTVLFDTVDRSVSGQFFENLEYALGGRTLDYFVINHMEPDHCSAMSEVIARYPKVKLIYSKTAEKMITQFFGFAPSDHGWAVDEGDELVTGRHKFIFLMAPMVHWPEVMMTYDATDKTLFSADAFGTFGALDGNLFADEVNFEEEWLPDARRYYCNIVGKYGPQVQNVLKKASTVEIRTVCPLHGPVWRENLSWIIEKYDLWSRYEPEDKGSVMVVYGSIYGGTESAAGVLASQLSMSGVPNVKVYDVSKTHDSELIAEAFRCSCIVFASITYNNDLFTPMKNFMNDLLAHNMQNRDYAIIQNGTWSPVSGEKMQAIIGQMKNMRSVGDTVTLLSTTTEETFVQLQALGTQLAALLTGGAAGSAAPADAKAQPSDEKWVCSVCGYTHEGALSEDFKCPLCGVGAEQFVKG
;
A
#
# COMPACT_ATOMS: atom_id res chain seq x y z
N MET A 1 7.61 61.20 -4.80
CA MET A 1 6.22 60.89 -5.12
C MET A 1 6.22 59.78 -6.17
N LYS A 2 6.07 58.53 -5.79
CA LYS A 2 5.87 57.37 -6.72
C LYS A 2 4.36 57.19 -6.92
N LYS A 3 3.88 57.32 -8.16
CA LYS A 3 2.50 57.02 -8.52
C LYS A 3 2.36 55.50 -8.72
N GLU A 4 1.57 54.84 -7.88
CA GLU A 4 1.10 53.49 -8.13
C GLU A 4 0.18 53.42 -9.34
N MET A 5 0.50 52.55 -10.28
CA MET A 5 -0.36 52.25 -11.43
C MET A 5 -1.36 51.15 -11.01
N SER A 6 -2.64 51.48 -11.09
CA SER A 6 -3.76 50.59 -10.79
C SER A 6 -3.85 49.46 -11.85
N ARG A 7 -4.18 48.23 -11.38
CA ARG A 7 -4.39 47.01 -12.18
C ARG A 7 -5.40 47.16 -13.33
N ARG A 8 -6.22 48.22 -13.33
CA ARG A 8 -7.21 48.50 -14.38
C ARG A 8 -6.61 49.07 -15.65
N ASN A 9 -5.40 49.62 -15.63
CA ASN A 9 -4.75 50.24 -16.81
C ASN A 9 -3.86 49.24 -17.58
N PHE A 10 -3.57 48.07 -17.01
CA PHE A 10 -2.81 47.02 -17.71
C PHE A 10 -3.67 46.27 -18.76
N LEU A 11 -4.99 46.18 -18.55
CA LEU A 11 -5.91 45.43 -19.41
C LEU A 11 -6.45 46.26 -20.63
N LYS A 12 -6.13 47.56 -20.71
CA LYS A 12 -6.58 48.42 -21.83
C LYS A 12 -5.51 48.69 -22.89
N ALA A 13 -4.29 48.21 -22.72
CA ALA A 13 -3.20 48.42 -23.68
C ALA A 13 -3.02 47.28 -24.72
N SER A 14 -3.88 46.25 -24.69
CA SER A 14 -3.71 45.06 -25.54
C SER A 14 -4.72 44.94 -26.69
N VAL A 15 -5.51 45.96 -26.98
CA VAL A 15 -6.45 45.94 -28.12
C VAL A 15 -6.35 47.24 -28.89
N ALA A 16 -5.33 47.39 -29.71
CA ALA A 16 -5.32 48.21 -30.93
C ALA A 16 -3.96 48.03 -31.65
N GLY A 17 -3.92 47.27 -32.72
CA GLY A 17 -2.72 47.14 -33.58
C GLY A 17 -2.88 46.13 -34.68
N THR A 18 -3.61 46.49 -35.72
CA THR A 18 -3.44 46.21 -37.18
C THR A 18 -3.04 44.77 -37.61
N ALA A 19 -3.88 44.25 -38.48
CA ALA A 19 -3.64 43.12 -39.38
C ALA A 19 -2.30 43.25 -40.13
N GLY A 20 -1.42 42.31 -39.88
CA GLY A 20 -0.22 42.04 -40.64
C GLY A 20 0.03 40.55 -40.63
N ALA A 21 -0.08 39.91 -41.81
CA ALA A 21 0.23 38.52 -42.00
C ALA A 21 1.73 38.29 -41.68
N VAL A 22 2.04 37.76 -40.51
CA VAL A 22 3.36 37.23 -40.20
C VAL A 22 3.27 35.72 -40.34
N VAL A 23 3.90 35.22 -41.38
CA VAL A 23 4.23 33.81 -41.54
C VAL A 23 5.16 33.44 -40.39
N LEU A 24 4.62 32.83 -39.35
CA LEU A 24 5.41 32.25 -38.26
C LEU A 24 6.03 30.93 -38.74
N ASN A 25 7.19 31.05 -39.34
CA ASN A 25 8.14 29.95 -39.48
C ASN A 25 8.88 29.80 -38.14
N SER A 26 8.21 29.31 -37.11
CA SER A 26 8.86 28.84 -35.89
C SER A 26 9.09 27.36 -36.05
N MET A 27 10.24 26.96 -36.55
CA MET A 27 10.78 25.63 -36.41
C MET A 27 10.95 25.38 -34.90
N ASN A 28 10.08 24.57 -34.37
CA ASN A 28 10.33 23.91 -33.07
C ASN A 28 11.36 22.78 -33.34
N PRO A 29 12.59 22.87 -32.87
CA PRO A 29 13.63 21.89 -33.22
C PRO A 29 13.41 20.49 -32.62
N PHE A 30 12.30 20.28 -31.91
CA PHE A 30 11.95 18.99 -31.30
C PHE A 30 10.97 18.13 -32.12
N PHE A 31 10.44 18.63 -33.23
CA PHE A 31 9.64 17.85 -34.16
C PHE A 31 10.28 17.84 -35.56
N SER A 32 11.36 17.11 -35.71
CA SER A 32 11.77 16.67 -37.02
C SER A 32 10.84 15.53 -37.43
N SER A 33 10.04 15.74 -38.50
CA SER A 33 9.30 14.67 -39.15
C SER A 33 10.31 13.61 -39.63
N ALA A 34 10.52 12.54 -38.85
CA ALA A 34 11.17 11.37 -39.36
C ALA A 34 10.30 10.83 -40.52
N LYS A 35 10.81 10.88 -41.74
CA LYS A 35 10.30 10.08 -42.84
C LYS A 35 10.25 8.65 -42.35
N ALA A 36 9.15 7.96 -42.60
CA ALA A 36 9.06 6.53 -42.42
C ALA A 36 10.13 5.86 -43.26
N GLU A 37 11.26 5.53 -42.66
CA GLU A 37 12.21 4.62 -43.26
C GLU A 37 11.59 3.23 -43.13
N GLU A 38 11.60 2.45 -44.21
CA GLU A 38 11.18 1.05 -44.22
C GLU A 38 11.93 0.33 -43.09
N SER A 39 11.19 -0.25 -42.15
CA SER A 39 11.73 -0.92 -40.99
C SER A 39 12.59 -2.09 -41.46
N GLU A 40 13.90 -2.02 -41.22
CA GLU A 40 14.74 -3.21 -41.29
C GLU A 40 14.21 -4.25 -40.29
N PRO A 41 14.28 -5.57 -40.62
CA PRO A 41 13.86 -6.61 -39.68
C PRO A 41 14.69 -6.47 -38.41
N PHE A 42 14.03 -6.61 -37.28
CA PHE A 42 14.60 -6.51 -35.92
C PHE A 42 15.62 -7.62 -35.68
N GLU A 43 16.83 -7.45 -36.18
CA GLU A 43 17.99 -8.26 -35.85
C GLU A 43 18.84 -7.55 -34.79
N GLY A 44 18.80 -8.06 -33.58
CA GLY A 44 19.68 -7.67 -32.50
C GLY A 44 19.01 -6.84 -31.42
N ARG A 45 19.09 -7.36 -30.20
CA ARG A 45 18.70 -6.68 -28.96
C ARG A 45 19.39 -5.33 -28.88
N ARG A 46 18.64 -4.26 -29.04
CA ARG A 46 19.16 -2.92 -28.77
C ARG A 46 19.41 -2.81 -27.26
N LYS A 47 20.66 -2.76 -26.87
CA LYS A 47 21.02 -2.33 -25.51
C LYS A 47 20.69 -0.85 -25.43
N PHE A 48 19.63 -0.52 -24.72
CA PHE A 48 19.24 0.86 -24.48
C PHE A 48 20.20 1.51 -23.50
N ALA A 49 21.17 2.24 -23.98
CA ALA A 49 22.11 2.96 -23.14
C ALA A 49 21.54 4.35 -22.83
N GLY A 50 20.83 4.48 -21.69
CA GLY A 50 20.78 5.72 -20.93
C GLY A 50 20.03 6.94 -21.49
N VAL A 51 19.36 6.86 -22.63
CA VAL A 51 18.63 8.01 -23.19
C VAL A 51 17.20 8.07 -22.64
N HIS A 52 16.60 6.93 -22.39
CA HIS A 52 15.28 6.79 -21.77
C HIS A 52 15.42 5.96 -20.50
N ASN A 53 14.51 6.13 -19.55
CA ASN A 53 14.52 5.41 -18.27
C ASN A 53 13.98 3.97 -18.42
N VAL A 54 14.57 3.23 -19.38
CA VAL A 54 14.15 1.89 -19.76
C VAL A 54 15.21 0.89 -19.32
N ARG A 55 14.82 -0.20 -18.65
CA ARG A 55 15.72 -1.27 -18.24
C ARG A 55 15.15 -2.64 -18.61
N TYR A 56 16.02 -3.55 -19.06
CA TYR A 56 15.64 -4.93 -19.30
C TYR A 56 15.62 -5.72 -17.99
N ILE A 57 14.52 -6.46 -17.78
CA ILE A 57 14.37 -7.43 -16.69
C ILE A 57 14.86 -8.81 -17.18
N SER A 58 14.45 -9.16 -18.40
CA SER A 58 14.94 -10.33 -19.13
C SER A 58 15.36 -9.93 -20.54
N ASP A 59 15.56 -10.91 -21.42
CA ASP A 59 15.95 -10.67 -22.82
C ASP A 59 14.90 -9.89 -23.61
N ASP A 60 13.63 -9.98 -23.22
CA ASP A 60 12.47 -9.45 -23.93
C ASP A 60 11.44 -8.76 -23.01
N LEU A 61 11.61 -8.80 -21.68
CA LEU A 61 10.79 -8.07 -20.73
C LEU A 61 11.49 -6.77 -20.32
N VAL A 62 10.80 -5.66 -20.51
CA VAL A 62 11.33 -4.30 -20.34
C VAL A 62 10.54 -3.55 -19.29
N TYR A 63 11.22 -2.90 -18.34
CA TYR A 63 10.66 -1.93 -17.41
C TYR A 63 10.47 -0.57 -18.10
N LEU A 64 9.28 0.01 -17.98
CA LEU A 64 8.89 1.29 -18.59
C LEU A 64 8.49 2.35 -17.57
N GLY A 65 8.49 2.01 -16.28
CA GLY A 65 7.96 2.86 -15.21
C GLY A 65 8.66 4.21 -15.08
N ALA A 66 8.09 5.03 -14.22
CA ALA A 66 8.62 6.35 -13.87
C ALA A 66 8.47 6.61 -12.38
N SER A 67 9.37 7.43 -11.83
CA SER A 67 9.36 7.84 -10.42
C SER A 67 8.87 9.27 -10.26
N ASP A 68 7.92 9.51 -9.36
CA ASP A 68 7.51 10.85 -8.94
C ASP A 68 8.15 11.21 -7.59
N ARG A 69 9.10 12.16 -7.62
CA ARG A 69 9.76 12.71 -6.43
C ARG A 69 9.16 14.05 -5.96
N ARG A 70 8.12 14.52 -6.65
CA ARG A 70 7.47 15.80 -6.36
C ARG A 70 6.19 15.61 -5.56
N LEU A 71 5.60 14.40 -5.60
CA LEU A 71 4.39 14.07 -4.88
C LEU A 71 4.68 14.04 -3.38
N ALA A 72 3.98 14.88 -2.62
CA ALA A 72 4.15 14.96 -1.16
C ALA A 72 3.33 13.91 -0.41
N LEU A 73 2.15 13.57 -0.95
CA LEU A 73 1.21 12.63 -0.34
C LEU A 73 0.74 11.61 -1.37
N PHE A 74 0.99 10.33 -1.12
CA PHE A 74 0.39 9.22 -1.88
C PHE A 74 -1.08 9.09 -1.50
N GLU A 75 -1.98 8.84 -2.46
CA GLU A 75 -3.45 8.85 -2.28
C GLU A 75 -4.00 10.09 -1.55
N ASN A 76 -3.25 11.19 -1.55
CA ASN A 76 -3.54 12.41 -0.80
C ASN A 76 -3.68 12.19 0.73
N VAL A 77 -3.12 11.11 1.25
CA VAL A 77 -3.15 10.70 2.66
C VAL A 77 -1.74 10.47 3.21
N TYR A 78 -0.92 9.67 2.55
CA TYR A 78 0.33 9.15 3.10
C TYR A 78 1.54 10.01 2.70
N PRO A 79 2.24 10.67 3.64
CA PRO A 79 3.47 11.39 3.33
C PRO A 79 4.52 10.46 2.72
N ILE A 80 5.07 10.83 1.58
CA ILE A 80 6.11 10.05 0.89
C ILE A 80 7.34 10.90 0.61
N PRO A 81 8.16 11.19 1.62
CA PRO A 81 9.34 12.07 1.48
C PRO A 81 10.37 11.53 0.48
N ARG A 82 10.39 10.23 0.22
CA ARG A 82 11.22 9.59 -0.81
C ARG A 82 10.53 9.47 -2.17
N GLY A 83 9.33 10.04 -2.34
CA GLY A 83 8.54 9.88 -3.55
C GLY A 83 7.94 8.49 -3.71
N VAL A 84 7.59 8.13 -4.94
CA VAL A 84 7.02 6.83 -5.31
C VAL A 84 7.44 6.47 -6.74
N SER A 85 7.60 5.19 -7.04
CA SER A 85 7.71 4.69 -8.42
C SER A 85 6.37 4.13 -8.87
N TYR A 86 6.01 4.39 -10.12
CA TYR A 86 4.90 3.76 -10.82
C TYR A 86 5.49 2.87 -11.89
N ASN A 87 5.31 1.56 -11.74
CA ASN A 87 5.94 0.59 -12.59
C ASN A 87 4.98 0.11 -13.68
N ALA A 88 5.48 0.03 -14.89
CA ALA A 88 4.81 -0.59 -16.01
C ALA A 88 5.83 -1.43 -16.78
N TYR A 89 5.37 -2.45 -17.51
CA TYR A 89 6.26 -3.41 -18.14
C TYR A 89 5.81 -3.68 -19.57
N LEU A 90 6.78 -3.93 -20.46
CA LEU A 90 6.52 -4.28 -21.86
C LEU A 90 7.25 -5.59 -22.21
N LEU A 91 6.48 -6.56 -22.68
CA LEU A 91 7.03 -7.76 -23.31
C LEU A 91 7.19 -7.54 -24.82
N LEU A 92 8.34 -7.93 -25.34
CA LEU A 92 8.72 -7.82 -26.76
C LEU A 92 8.81 -9.20 -27.43
N ASP A 93 7.80 -10.06 -27.24
CA ASP A 93 7.67 -11.36 -27.89
C ASP A 93 7.16 -11.25 -29.35
N GLU A 94 6.70 -12.31 -30.00
CA GLU A 94 6.03 -12.26 -31.32
C GLU A 94 4.85 -11.27 -31.27
N LYS A 95 4.06 -11.31 -30.19
CA LYS A 95 3.10 -10.30 -29.82
C LYS A 95 3.62 -9.45 -28.67
N THR A 96 3.44 -8.16 -28.76
CA THR A 96 3.84 -7.23 -27.70
C THR A 96 2.75 -7.12 -26.65
N VAL A 97 3.13 -7.09 -25.38
CA VAL A 97 2.20 -6.98 -24.26
C VAL A 97 2.65 -5.87 -23.30
N LEU A 98 1.79 -4.90 -23.10
CA LEU A 98 1.93 -3.90 -22.03
C LEU A 98 1.24 -4.42 -20.77
N PHE A 99 1.88 -4.33 -19.61
CA PHE A 99 1.33 -4.61 -18.29
C PHE A 99 1.22 -3.30 -17.51
N ASP A 100 0.00 -2.88 -17.24
CA ASP A 100 -0.39 -1.67 -16.55
C ASP A 100 0.21 -0.39 -17.16
N THR A 101 -0.09 0.75 -16.58
CA THR A 101 0.48 2.06 -16.94
C THR A 101 0.99 2.75 -15.68
N VAL A 102 0.99 4.06 -15.65
CA VAL A 102 1.50 4.89 -14.56
C VAL A 102 0.52 5.99 -14.19
N ASP A 103 0.77 6.67 -13.09
CA ASP A 103 0.05 7.89 -12.73
C ASP A 103 0.16 8.97 -13.81
N ARG A 104 -0.88 9.76 -13.92
CA ARG A 104 -0.97 10.84 -14.91
C ARG A 104 0.18 11.85 -14.79
N SER A 105 0.70 12.08 -13.59
CA SER A 105 1.78 13.03 -13.31
C SER A 105 3.09 12.68 -14.03
N VAL A 106 3.30 11.40 -14.33
CA VAL A 106 4.52 10.87 -14.97
C VAL A 106 4.24 10.21 -16.34
N SER A 107 3.02 10.30 -16.84
CA SER A 107 2.60 9.68 -18.11
C SER A 107 3.45 10.11 -19.31
N GLY A 108 3.94 11.33 -19.35
CA GLY A 108 4.84 11.79 -20.41
C GLY A 108 6.09 10.94 -20.53
N GLN A 109 6.79 10.67 -19.43
CA GLN A 109 7.97 9.81 -19.42
C GLN A 109 7.63 8.35 -19.77
N PHE A 110 6.50 7.84 -19.27
CA PHE A 110 6.01 6.52 -19.63
C PHE A 110 5.82 6.34 -21.13
N PHE A 111 5.18 7.30 -21.82
CA PHE A 111 4.98 7.21 -23.27
C PHE A 111 6.28 7.33 -24.05
N GLU A 112 7.21 8.18 -23.64
CA GLU A 112 8.56 8.22 -24.23
C GLU A 112 9.26 6.88 -24.10
N ASN A 113 9.21 6.26 -22.92
CA ASN A 113 9.78 4.94 -22.68
C ASN A 113 9.11 3.85 -23.54
N LEU A 114 7.76 3.87 -23.62
CA LEU A 114 6.97 2.89 -24.39
C LEU A 114 7.29 2.98 -25.89
N GLU A 115 7.26 4.18 -26.46
CA GLU A 115 7.57 4.40 -27.87
C GLU A 115 8.99 3.97 -28.21
N TYR A 116 9.93 4.32 -27.35
CA TYR A 116 11.33 3.93 -27.51
C TYR A 116 11.52 2.40 -27.44
N ALA A 117 10.92 1.75 -26.46
CA ALA A 117 11.04 0.30 -26.28
C ALA A 117 10.35 -0.48 -27.40
N LEU A 118 9.19 -0.02 -27.89
CA LEU A 118 8.52 -0.64 -29.04
C LEU A 118 9.36 -0.55 -30.32
N GLY A 119 10.18 0.49 -30.50
CA GLY A 119 11.07 0.63 -31.65
C GLY A 119 10.36 0.55 -33.01
N GLY A 120 9.11 1.05 -33.10
CA GLY A 120 8.26 1.01 -34.27
C GLY A 120 7.37 -0.23 -34.39
N ARG A 121 7.44 -1.18 -33.47
CA ARG A 121 6.48 -2.29 -33.37
C ARG A 121 5.09 -1.79 -32.94
N THR A 122 4.04 -2.52 -33.33
CA THR A 122 2.69 -2.29 -32.84
C THR A 122 2.56 -2.79 -31.40
N LEU A 123 1.65 -2.21 -30.62
CA LEU A 123 1.22 -2.77 -29.35
C LEU A 123 0.02 -3.70 -29.60
N ASP A 124 0.17 -5.01 -29.33
CA ASP A 124 -0.87 -5.99 -29.58
C ASP A 124 -1.84 -6.13 -28.41
N TYR A 125 -1.31 -6.23 -27.16
CA TYR A 125 -2.11 -6.44 -25.97
C TYR A 125 -1.76 -5.43 -24.88
N PHE A 126 -2.77 -5.07 -24.10
CA PHE A 126 -2.62 -4.29 -22.88
C PHE A 126 -3.35 -5.00 -21.74
N VAL A 127 -2.61 -5.58 -20.82
CA VAL A 127 -3.10 -6.27 -19.62
C VAL A 127 -3.24 -5.25 -18.50
N ILE A 128 -4.41 -5.22 -17.88
CA ILE A 128 -4.77 -4.33 -16.77
C ILE A 128 -4.89 -5.21 -15.53
N ASN A 129 -3.84 -5.26 -14.72
CA ASN A 129 -3.83 -5.99 -13.46
C ASN A 129 -4.59 -5.23 -12.37
N HIS A 130 -4.54 -3.87 -12.40
CA HIS A 130 -5.13 -3.03 -11.38
C HIS A 130 -5.77 -1.76 -11.96
N MET A 131 -6.92 -1.37 -11.41
CA MET A 131 -7.73 -0.25 -11.89
C MET A 131 -7.55 1.04 -11.09
N GLU A 132 -6.63 1.07 -10.14
CA GLU A 132 -6.32 2.31 -9.46
C GLU A 132 -5.72 3.33 -10.45
N PRO A 133 -6.09 4.62 -10.36
CA PRO A 133 -5.69 5.62 -11.35
C PRO A 133 -4.19 5.75 -11.56
N ASP A 134 -3.37 5.47 -10.56
CA ASP A 134 -1.92 5.51 -10.67
C ASP A 134 -1.31 4.35 -11.50
N HIS A 135 -2.14 3.37 -11.88
CA HIS A 135 -1.77 2.27 -12.77
C HIS A 135 -2.59 2.22 -14.06
N CYS A 136 -3.72 2.93 -14.12
CA CYS A 136 -4.58 2.87 -15.30
C CYS A 136 -4.87 4.23 -15.96
N SER A 137 -4.46 5.36 -15.37
CA SER A 137 -4.86 6.69 -15.87
C SER A 137 -4.44 6.99 -17.32
N ALA A 138 -3.39 6.34 -17.82
CA ALA A 138 -2.94 6.51 -19.19
C ALA A 138 -3.69 5.64 -20.22
N MET A 139 -4.65 4.79 -19.78
CA MET A 139 -5.36 3.82 -20.64
C MET A 139 -5.98 4.44 -21.89
N SER A 140 -6.73 5.53 -21.75
CA SER A 140 -7.36 6.20 -22.91
C SER A 140 -6.33 6.69 -23.93
N GLU A 141 -5.18 7.16 -23.47
CA GLU A 141 -4.11 7.61 -24.35
C GLU A 141 -3.39 6.44 -25.03
N VAL A 142 -3.21 5.31 -24.32
CA VAL A 142 -2.68 4.07 -24.92
C VAL A 142 -3.59 3.62 -26.06
N ILE A 143 -4.92 3.57 -25.86
CA ILE A 143 -5.89 3.20 -26.90
C ILE A 143 -5.84 4.18 -28.07
N ALA A 144 -5.73 5.48 -27.80
CA ALA A 144 -5.67 6.51 -28.85
C ALA A 144 -4.38 6.41 -29.69
N ARG A 145 -3.24 6.12 -29.08
CA ARG A 145 -1.95 5.94 -29.76
C ARG A 145 -1.84 4.61 -30.50
N TYR A 146 -2.44 3.55 -29.92
CA TYR A 146 -2.41 2.18 -30.42
C TYR A 146 -3.82 1.63 -30.64
N PRO A 147 -4.59 2.12 -31.65
CA PRO A 147 -6.02 1.82 -31.79
C PRO A 147 -6.34 0.35 -32.10
N LYS A 148 -5.33 -0.46 -32.39
CA LYS A 148 -5.48 -1.91 -32.58
C LYS A 148 -5.19 -2.74 -31.34
N VAL A 149 -4.73 -2.10 -30.26
CA VAL A 149 -4.41 -2.79 -28.99
C VAL A 149 -5.65 -3.48 -28.46
N LYS A 150 -5.48 -4.69 -27.92
CA LYS A 150 -6.52 -5.44 -27.26
C LYS A 150 -6.35 -5.38 -25.75
N LEU A 151 -7.38 -4.88 -25.06
CA LEU A 151 -7.41 -4.83 -23.61
C LEU A 151 -7.71 -6.23 -23.04
N ILE A 152 -6.99 -6.58 -21.99
CA ILE A 152 -7.21 -7.80 -21.20
C ILE A 152 -7.35 -7.37 -19.74
N TYR A 153 -8.48 -7.70 -19.14
CA TYR A 153 -8.87 -7.23 -17.82
C TYR A 153 -9.73 -8.26 -17.08
N SER A 154 -9.79 -8.20 -15.75
CA SER A 154 -10.68 -9.06 -14.97
C SER A 154 -12.14 -8.67 -15.20
N LYS A 155 -13.07 -9.63 -15.11
CA LYS A 155 -14.52 -9.34 -15.23
C LYS A 155 -14.99 -8.24 -14.29
N THR A 156 -14.43 -8.15 -13.10
CA THR A 156 -14.77 -7.11 -12.12
C THR A 156 -14.29 -5.73 -12.57
N ALA A 157 -13.17 -5.65 -13.30
CA ALA A 157 -12.63 -4.40 -13.83
C ALA A 157 -13.51 -3.78 -14.94
N GLU A 158 -14.31 -4.57 -15.65
CA GLU A 158 -15.16 -4.09 -16.77
C GLU A 158 -16.02 -2.87 -16.37
N LYS A 159 -16.69 -2.99 -15.22
CA LYS A 159 -17.51 -1.89 -14.70
C LYS A 159 -16.66 -0.69 -14.31
N MET A 160 -15.49 -0.91 -13.72
CA MET A 160 -14.59 0.18 -13.29
C MET A 160 -14.02 0.93 -14.49
N ILE A 161 -13.61 0.22 -15.55
CA ILE A 161 -13.15 0.85 -16.81
C ILE A 161 -14.25 1.77 -17.36
N THR A 162 -15.50 1.29 -17.41
CA THR A 162 -16.61 2.12 -17.86
C THR A 162 -16.83 3.34 -16.96
N GLN A 163 -16.69 3.18 -15.63
CA GLN A 163 -16.85 4.29 -14.68
C GLN A 163 -15.75 5.34 -14.77
N PHE A 164 -14.49 4.93 -14.93
CA PHE A 164 -13.35 5.84 -14.99
C PHE A 164 -13.19 6.49 -16.36
N PHE A 165 -13.45 5.76 -17.45
CA PHE A 165 -13.09 6.19 -18.81
C PHE A 165 -14.27 6.42 -19.74
N GLY A 166 -15.49 6.04 -19.36
CA GLY A 166 -16.72 6.33 -20.12
C GLY A 166 -16.90 5.52 -21.40
N PHE A 167 -16.15 4.43 -21.62
CA PHE A 167 -16.32 3.51 -22.75
C PHE A 167 -16.53 2.07 -22.29
N ALA A 168 -17.12 1.24 -23.15
CA ALA A 168 -17.25 -0.19 -22.90
C ALA A 168 -15.95 -0.90 -23.28
N PRO A 169 -15.22 -1.52 -22.32
CA PRO A 169 -13.94 -2.16 -22.65
C PRO A 169 -14.07 -3.35 -23.59
N SER A 170 -15.25 -3.99 -23.67
CA SER A 170 -15.57 -5.05 -24.64
C SER A 170 -15.43 -4.64 -26.10
N ASP A 171 -15.49 -3.35 -26.41
CA ASP A 171 -15.26 -2.83 -27.77
C ASP A 171 -13.76 -2.88 -28.14
N HIS A 172 -12.89 -2.95 -27.15
CA HIS A 172 -11.43 -2.92 -27.30
C HIS A 172 -10.73 -4.24 -26.94
N GLY A 173 -11.38 -5.16 -26.24
CA GLY A 173 -10.75 -6.37 -25.74
C GLY A 173 -11.74 -7.34 -25.11
N TRP A 174 -11.30 -8.09 -24.12
CA TRP A 174 -12.14 -9.07 -23.43
C TRP A 174 -11.74 -9.26 -21.96
N ALA A 175 -12.72 -9.63 -21.16
CA ALA A 175 -12.51 -10.02 -19.77
C ALA A 175 -11.97 -11.43 -19.66
N VAL A 176 -11.14 -11.67 -18.65
CA VAL A 176 -10.58 -12.97 -18.29
C VAL A 176 -11.00 -13.39 -16.88
N ASP A 177 -10.96 -14.71 -16.66
CA ASP A 177 -11.23 -15.35 -15.38
C ASP A 177 -9.99 -16.05 -14.81
N GLU A 178 -10.14 -16.61 -13.61
CA GLU A 178 -9.11 -17.42 -12.95
C GLU A 178 -8.64 -18.56 -13.84
N GLY A 179 -7.35 -18.59 -14.14
CA GLY A 179 -6.71 -19.64 -14.91
C GLY A 179 -6.82 -19.50 -16.43
N ASP A 180 -7.47 -18.45 -16.95
CA ASP A 180 -7.45 -18.16 -18.38
C ASP A 180 -6.01 -17.89 -18.84
N GLU A 181 -5.75 -18.17 -20.12
CA GLU A 181 -4.41 -18.15 -20.69
C GLU A 181 -4.31 -17.22 -21.90
N LEU A 182 -3.13 -16.59 -22.04
CA LEU A 182 -2.73 -15.85 -23.23
C LEU A 182 -1.37 -16.37 -23.73
N VAL A 183 -1.28 -16.73 -25.01
CA VAL A 183 -0.03 -17.10 -25.67
C VAL A 183 0.37 -15.99 -26.64
N THR A 184 1.61 -15.51 -26.55
CA THR A 184 2.08 -14.36 -27.34
C THR A 184 3.19 -14.70 -28.31
N GLY A 185 3.59 -15.97 -28.37
CA GLY A 185 4.69 -16.53 -29.14
C GLY A 185 5.43 -17.52 -28.25
N ARG A 186 6.56 -17.10 -27.69
CA ARG A 186 7.33 -17.87 -26.70
C ARG A 186 6.64 -17.92 -25.33
N HIS A 187 6.00 -16.83 -24.94
CA HIS A 187 5.45 -16.67 -23.60
C HIS A 187 4.02 -17.17 -23.49
N LYS A 188 3.73 -17.75 -22.31
CA LYS A 188 2.40 -18.19 -21.92
C LYS A 188 2.04 -17.57 -20.58
N PHE A 189 1.07 -16.69 -20.60
CA PHE A 189 0.52 -16.03 -19.42
C PHE A 189 -0.70 -16.75 -18.87
N ILE A 190 -0.81 -16.79 -17.54
CA ILE A 190 -1.96 -17.32 -16.80
C ILE A 190 -2.46 -16.20 -15.90
N PHE A 191 -3.78 -15.92 -15.94
CA PHE A 191 -4.38 -14.88 -15.13
C PHE A 191 -4.87 -15.46 -13.80
N LEU A 192 -4.47 -14.82 -12.69
CA LEU A 192 -4.76 -15.25 -11.33
C LEU A 192 -5.53 -14.13 -10.62
N MET A 193 -6.77 -14.39 -10.23
CA MET A 193 -7.56 -13.37 -9.53
C MET A 193 -7.06 -13.19 -8.09
N ALA A 194 -6.86 -11.93 -7.71
CA ALA A 194 -6.36 -11.53 -6.39
C ALA A 194 -7.30 -10.47 -5.74
N PRO A 195 -8.61 -10.78 -5.61
CA PRO A 195 -9.58 -9.80 -5.15
C PRO A 195 -9.23 -9.26 -3.76
N MET A 196 -9.37 -7.96 -3.57
CA MET A 196 -9.03 -7.22 -2.35
C MET A 196 -7.54 -7.22 -1.98
N VAL A 197 -6.65 -7.44 -2.95
CA VAL A 197 -5.21 -7.20 -2.78
C VAL A 197 -4.76 -6.08 -3.75
N HIS A 198 -5.21 -4.77 -3.58
CA HIS A 198 -6.10 -4.40 -2.45
C HIS A 198 -7.51 -3.96 -2.90
N TRP A 199 -7.82 -3.93 -4.18
CA TRP A 199 -9.16 -3.66 -4.73
C TRP A 199 -9.85 -4.95 -5.24
N PRO A 200 -11.19 -4.95 -5.42
CA PRO A 200 -11.93 -6.18 -5.74
C PRO A 200 -11.64 -6.75 -7.13
N GLU A 201 -11.17 -5.95 -8.07
CA GLU A 201 -10.91 -6.34 -9.46
C GLU A 201 -9.48 -6.83 -9.71
N VAL A 202 -8.60 -6.69 -8.73
CA VAL A 202 -7.17 -7.00 -8.90
C VAL A 202 -6.98 -8.42 -9.42
N MET A 203 -6.18 -8.53 -10.46
CA MET A 203 -5.62 -9.79 -10.94
C MET A 203 -4.10 -9.70 -10.98
N MET A 204 -3.45 -10.83 -10.89
CA MET A 204 -2.03 -11.00 -11.14
C MET A 204 -1.85 -11.77 -12.44
N THR A 205 -0.80 -11.45 -13.18
CA THR A 205 -0.47 -12.18 -14.41
C THR A 205 0.80 -12.97 -14.20
N TYR A 206 0.74 -14.28 -14.41
CA TYR A 206 1.88 -15.16 -14.27
C TYR A 206 2.38 -15.64 -15.62
N ASP A 207 3.63 -15.34 -15.94
CA ASP A 207 4.33 -15.90 -17.08
C ASP A 207 4.87 -17.30 -16.75
N ALA A 208 4.23 -18.32 -17.27
CA ALA A 208 4.62 -19.71 -17.06
C ALA A 208 5.91 -20.10 -17.80
N THR A 209 6.39 -19.29 -18.73
CA THR A 209 7.62 -19.53 -19.50
C THR A 209 8.84 -19.11 -18.67
N ASP A 210 8.93 -17.84 -18.27
CA ASP A 210 10.08 -17.30 -17.56
C ASP A 210 9.87 -17.23 -16.03
N LYS A 211 8.72 -17.74 -15.53
CA LYS A 211 8.38 -17.79 -14.09
C LYS A 211 8.31 -16.39 -13.47
N THR A 212 7.80 -15.44 -14.22
CA THR A 212 7.63 -14.05 -13.79
C THR A 212 6.21 -13.79 -13.34
N LEU A 213 6.05 -13.19 -12.17
CA LEU A 213 4.77 -12.77 -11.62
C LEU A 213 4.63 -11.24 -11.69
N PHE A 214 3.66 -10.74 -12.44
CA PHE A 214 3.19 -9.36 -12.36
C PHE A 214 2.16 -9.30 -11.24
N SER A 215 2.58 -8.74 -10.11
CA SER A 215 1.89 -8.93 -8.83
C SER A 215 0.89 -7.83 -8.47
N ALA A 216 0.58 -6.92 -9.39
CA ALA A 216 -0.11 -5.68 -9.07
C ALA A 216 0.61 -4.96 -7.90
N ASP A 217 -0.11 -4.45 -6.92
CA ASP A 217 0.46 -3.75 -5.77
C ASP A 217 1.12 -4.66 -4.72
N ALA A 218 0.86 -5.96 -4.79
CA ALA A 218 1.53 -6.88 -3.88
C ALA A 218 3.05 -6.83 -4.08
N PHE A 219 3.78 -6.85 -2.95
CA PHE A 219 5.23 -6.69 -2.88
C PHE A 219 5.75 -5.30 -3.26
N GLY A 220 4.85 -4.32 -3.40
CA GLY A 220 5.17 -2.92 -3.60
C GLY A 220 5.70 -2.21 -2.36
N THR A 221 6.22 -1.00 -2.56
CA THR A 221 6.75 -0.14 -1.51
C THR A 221 6.64 1.33 -1.88
N PHE A 222 6.50 2.21 -0.89
CA PHE A 222 6.78 3.63 -1.10
C PHE A 222 8.25 3.83 -1.44
N GLY A 223 8.56 4.92 -2.10
CA GLY A 223 9.90 5.30 -2.52
C GLY A 223 10.07 5.33 -4.04
N ALA A 224 10.73 6.38 -4.52
CA ALA A 224 11.15 6.51 -5.90
C ALA A 224 12.43 5.69 -6.15
N LEU A 225 12.54 5.03 -7.30
CA LEU A 225 13.74 4.32 -7.68
C LEU A 225 14.89 5.28 -8.02
N ASP A 226 16.06 5.07 -7.43
CA ASP A 226 17.26 5.90 -7.59
C ASP A 226 18.22 5.35 -8.66
N GLY A 227 17.69 4.67 -9.67
CA GLY A 227 18.46 4.07 -10.76
C GLY A 227 18.63 2.55 -10.63
N ASN A 228 18.68 2.01 -9.43
CA ASN A 228 18.66 0.58 -9.17
C ASN A 228 17.22 0.07 -9.35
N LEU A 229 17.02 -0.91 -10.24
CA LEU A 229 15.71 -1.48 -10.51
C LEU A 229 15.41 -2.69 -9.62
N PHE A 230 16.44 -3.47 -9.27
CA PHE A 230 16.24 -4.74 -8.59
C PHE A 230 16.51 -4.61 -7.09
N ALA A 231 15.74 -5.36 -6.30
CA ALA A 231 15.84 -5.37 -4.84
C ALA A 231 17.21 -5.87 -4.33
N ASP A 232 17.89 -6.74 -5.11
CA ASP A 232 19.24 -7.24 -4.83
C ASP A 232 20.37 -6.24 -5.16
N GLU A 233 20.05 -5.14 -5.84
CA GLU A 233 21.02 -4.07 -6.15
C GLU A 233 21.16 -3.05 -5.01
N VAL A 234 20.35 -3.16 -3.94
CA VAL A 234 20.31 -2.23 -2.80
C VAL A 234 20.30 -2.99 -1.47
N ASN A 235 20.63 -2.32 -0.37
CA ASN A 235 20.39 -2.88 0.97
C ASN A 235 18.91 -2.72 1.34
N PHE A 236 18.07 -3.63 0.81
CA PHE A 236 16.62 -3.53 0.93
C PHE A 236 16.15 -3.55 2.39
N GLU A 237 16.78 -4.35 3.24
CA GLU A 237 16.38 -4.47 4.65
C GLU A 237 16.54 -3.14 5.42
N GLU A 238 17.61 -2.41 5.18
CA GLU A 238 17.90 -1.15 5.85
C GLU A 238 17.18 0.04 5.19
N GLU A 239 17.18 0.08 3.85
CA GLU A 239 16.77 1.27 3.12
C GLU A 239 15.29 1.24 2.70
N TRP A 240 14.74 0.06 2.42
CA TRP A 240 13.41 -0.07 1.81
C TRP A 240 12.38 -0.81 2.69
N LEU A 241 12.79 -1.73 3.55
CA LEU A 241 11.86 -2.52 4.38
C LEU A 241 10.94 -1.64 5.25
N PRO A 242 11.39 -0.53 5.86
CA PRO A 242 10.49 0.36 6.60
C PRO A 242 9.37 0.92 5.73
N ASP A 243 9.68 1.37 4.52
CA ASP A 243 8.69 1.88 3.56
C ASP A 243 7.82 0.76 2.97
N ALA A 244 8.38 -0.44 2.72
CA ALA A 244 7.63 -1.61 2.26
C ALA A 244 6.62 -2.09 3.31
N ARG A 245 7.02 -2.14 4.59
CA ARG A 245 6.11 -2.44 5.70
C ARG A 245 5.02 -1.38 5.80
N ARG A 246 5.40 -0.11 5.74
CA ARG A 246 4.48 1.00 5.82
C ARG A 246 3.49 1.00 4.65
N TYR A 247 3.94 0.70 3.44
CA TYR A 247 3.09 0.48 2.27
C TYR A 247 2.11 -0.66 2.51
N TYR A 248 2.62 -1.86 2.83
CA TYR A 248 1.78 -3.03 3.09
C TYR A 248 0.71 -2.74 4.16
N CYS A 249 1.12 -2.22 5.33
CA CYS A 249 0.22 -2.06 6.47
C CYS A 249 -0.91 -1.08 6.17
N ASN A 250 -0.65 0.00 5.42
CA ASN A 250 -1.63 1.04 5.15
C ASN A 250 -2.48 0.75 3.90
N ILE A 251 -1.92 0.11 2.88
CA ILE A 251 -2.62 -0.13 1.61
C ILE A 251 -3.28 -1.51 1.60
N VAL A 252 -2.59 -2.55 2.03
CA VAL A 252 -3.03 -3.95 1.94
C VAL A 252 -3.45 -4.52 3.30
N GLY A 253 -2.98 -3.96 4.40
CA GLY A 253 -3.02 -4.54 5.76
C GLY A 253 -4.39 -4.98 6.26
N LYS A 254 -5.46 -4.27 5.87
CA LYS A 254 -6.84 -4.66 6.18
C LYS A 254 -7.20 -6.06 5.65
N TYR A 255 -6.61 -6.48 4.55
CA TYR A 255 -7.02 -7.63 3.75
C TYR A 255 -6.11 -8.85 3.93
N GLY A 256 -5.55 -9.03 5.12
CA GLY A 256 -4.66 -10.16 5.44
C GLY A 256 -5.16 -11.53 5.00
N PRO A 257 -6.43 -11.93 5.25
CA PRO A 257 -6.97 -13.21 4.76
C PRO A 257 -6.93 -13.37 3.24
N GLN A 258 -7.14 -12.29 2.49
CA GLN A 258 -7.07 -12.30 1.02
C GLN A 258 -5.63 -12.46 0.55
N VAL A 259 -4.69 -11.79 1.21
CA VAL A 259 -3.24 -11.98 0.95
C VAL A 259 -2.84 -13.43 1.21
N GLN A 260 -3.31 -14.05 2.30
CA GLN A 260 -3.06 -15.48 2.58
C GLN A 260 -3.59 -16.40 1.46
N ASN A 261 -4.75 -16.09 0.89
CA ASN A 261 -5.28 -16.83 -0.27
C ASN A 261 -4.38 -16.67 -1.50
N VAL A 262 -3.88 -15.47 -1.77
CA VAL A 262 -2.95 -15.22 -2.88
C VAL A 262 -1.62 -15.94 -2.66
N LEU A 263 -1.03 -15.87 -1.47
CA LEU A 263 0.21 -16.59 -1.13
C LEU A 263 0.05 -18.11 -1.29
N LYS A 264 -1.11 -18.66 -0.91
CA LYS A 264 -1.43 -20.08 -1.14
C LYS A 264 -1.50 -20.42 -2.63
N LYS A 265 -2.10 -19.57 -3.47
CA LYS A 265 -2.09 -19.77 -4.94
C LYS A 265 -0.66 -19.67 -5.48
N ALA A 266 0.09 -18.66 -5.10
CA ALA A 266 1.47 -18.45 -5.53
C ALA A 266 2.38 -19.63 -5.17
N SER A 267 2.16 -20.30 -4.04
CA SER A 267 2.94 -21.48 -3.64
C SER A 267 2.75 -22.71 -4.53
N THR A 268 1.79 -22.70 -5.46
CA THR A 268 1.55 -23.82 -6.39
C THR A 268 2.38 -23.73 -7.69
N VAL A 269 3.06 -22.61 -7.90
CA VAL A 269 3.87 -22.35 -9.11
C VAL A 269 5.29 -21.92 -8.71
N GLU A 270 6.25 -22.16 -9.61
CA GLU A 270 7.61 -21.64 -9.44
C GLU A 270 7.64 -20.15 -9.84
N ILE A 271 8.07 -19.27 -8.93
CA ILE A 271 8.26 -17.85 -9.21
C ILE A 271 9.74 -17.53 -9.08
N ARG A 272 10.32 -16.91 -10.12
CA ARG A 272 11.73 -16.47 -10.16
C ARG A 272 11.85 -14.94 -10.13
N THR A 273 10.85 -14.24 -10.65
CA THR A 273 10.82 -12.78 -10.71
C THR A 273 9.45 -12.30 -10.29
N VAL A 274 9.42 -11.24 -9.47
CA VAL A 274 8.18 -10.53 -9.13
C VAL A 274 8.30 -9.09 -9.61
N CYS A 275 7.34 -8.67 -10.41
CA CYS A 275 7.22 -7.35 -11.01
C CYS A 275 6.06 -6.58 -10.36
N PRO A 276 6.29 -5.86 -9.24
CA PRO A 276 5.26 -5.08 -8.56
C PRO A 276 5.00 -3.75 -9.28
N LEU A 277 3.86 -3.12 -9.00
CA LEU A 277 3.50 -1.82 -9.54
C LEU A 277 4.19 -0.64 -8.85
N HIS A 278 4.82 -0.87 -7.68
CA HIS A 278 5.64 0.10 -6.96
C HIS A 278 6.94 -0.53 -6.45
N GLY A 279 8.01 0.27 -6.38
CA GLY A 279 9.29 -0.14 -5.81
C GLY A 279 10.12 -1.07 -6.69
N PRO A 280 11.15 -1.69 -6.14
CA PRO A 280 12.07 -2.55 -6.89
C PRO A 280 11.46 -3.87 -7.37
N VAL A 281 11.96 -4.38 -8.50
CA VAL A 281 11.68 -5.72 -9.02
C VAL A 281 12.46 -6.76 -8.21
N TRP A 282 11.82 -7.87 -7.87
CA TRP A 282 12.42 -8.97 -7.15
C TRP A 282 12.85 -10.10 -8.08
N ARG A 283 14.11 -10.53 -8.00
CA ARG A 283 14.66 -11.68 -8.74
C ARG A 283 15.54 -12.57 -7.87
N GLU A 284 15.90 -12.10 -6.68
CA GLU A 284 16.64 -12.86 -5.66
C GLU A 284 15.93 -12.68 -4.31
N ASN A 285 16.20 -13.58 -3.37
CA ASN A 285 15.67 -13.55 -1.99
C ASN A 285 14.13 -13.45 -1.90
N LEU A 286 13.39 -14.01 -2.86
CA LEU A 286 11.94 -13.97 -2.89
C LEU A 286 11.32 -14.59 -1.62
N SER A 287 11.90 -15.66 -1.09
CA SER A 287 11.42 -16.28 0.16
C SER A 287 11.37 -15.29 1.31
N TRP A 288 12.38 -14.42 1.43
CA TRP A 288 12.46 -13.45 2.51
C TRP A 288 11.31 -12.42 2.48
N ILE A 289 10.99 -11.85 1.32
CA ILE A 289 9.87 -10.89 1.23
C ILE A 289 8.50 -11.61 1.33
N ILE A 290 8.39 -12.83 0.82
CA ILE A 290 7.18 -13.67 0.98
C ILE A 290 6.95 -13.98 2.46
N GLU A 291 7.99 -14.29 3.23
CA GLU A 291 7.89 -14.48 4.69
C GLU A 291 7.40 -13.22 5.42
N LYS A 292 7.85 -12.02 4.99
CA LYS A 292 7.34 -10.76 5.54
C LYS A 292 5.85 -10.59 5.26
N TYR A 293 5.43 -10.82 4.02
CA TYR A 293 4.01 -10.77 3.63
C TYR A 293 3.17 -11.82 4.38
N ASP A 294 3.69 -13.03 4.60
CA ASP A 294 3.03 -14.06 5.39
C ASP A 294 2.83 -13.61 6.85
N LEU A 295 3.86 -13.07 7.50
CA LEU A 295 3.76 -12.55 8.87
C LEU A 295 2.76 -11.39 8.97
N TRP A 296 2.89 -10.40 8.10
CA TRP A 296 2.03 -9.22 8.13
C TRP A 296 0.56 -9.56 7.87
N SER A 297 0.29 -10.46 6.94
CA SER A 297 -1.08 -10.87 6.58
C SER A 297 -1.75 -11.79 7.60
N ARG A 298 -0.98 -12.45 8.45
CA ARG A 298 -1.48 -13.16 9.64
C ARG A 298 -1.59 -12.25 10.86
N TYR A 299 -1.23 -10.96 10.71
CA TYR A 299 -1.16 -10.00 11.82
C TYR A 299 -0.24 -10.44 12.96
N GLU A 300 0.79 -11.19 12.62
CA GLU A 300 1.81 -11.55 13.60
C GLU A 300 2.88 -10.48 13.70
N PRO A 301 3.42 -10.22 14.90
CA PRO A 301 4.48 -9.23 15.07
C PRO A 301 5.75 -9.68 14.33
N GLU A 302 6.36 -8.75 13.62
CA GLU A 302 7.65 -8.99 12.97
C GLU A 302 8.79 -9.12 14.00
N ASP A 303 8.69 -8.37 15.08
CA ASP A 303 9.64 -8.37 16.20
C ASP A 303 8.92 -8.69 17.52
N LYS A 304 9.09 -9.92 17.98
CA LYS A 304 8.42 -10.45 19.19
C LYS A 304 8.94 -9.87 20.49
N GLY A 305 10.14 -9.30 20.50
CA GLY A 305 10.76 -8.66 21.67
C GLY A 305 10.58 -7.15 21.74
N SER A 306 9.73 -6.56 20.89
CA SER A 306 9.59 -5.12 20.75
C SER A 306 8.31 -4.56 21.37
N VAL A 307 8.39 -3.31 21.81
CA VAL A 307 7.27 -2.55 22.36
C VAL A 307 7.24 -1.14 21.78
N MET A 308 6.04 -0.72 21.39
CA MET A 308 5.70 0.64 21.00
C MET A 308 4.98 1.33 22.16
N VAL A 309 5.52 2.44 22.64
CA VAL A 309 4.85 3.33 23.60
C VAL A 309 4.35 4.56 22.85
N VAL A 310 3.06 4.65 22.60
CA VAL A 310 2.45 5.79 21.91
C VAL A 310 1.75 6.67 22.93
N TYR A 311 2.09 7.96 22.96
CA TYR A 311 1.49 8.88 23.94
C TYR A 311 0.84 10.10 23.30
N GLY A 312 -0.26 10.56 23.94
CA GLY A 312 -0.87 11.85 23.72
C GLY A 312 -0.78 12.72 24.97
N SER A 313 -0.07 13.84 24.88
CA SER A 313 0.17 14.74 26.02
C SER A 313 -0.02 16.21 25.61
N ILE A 314 -0.58 17.04 26.53
CA ILE A 314 -0.71 18.49 26.30
C ILE A 314 0.41 19.24 27.03
N TYR A 315 0.62 18.95 28.31
CA TYR A 315 1.53 19.69 29.20
C TYR A 315 2.68 18.81 29.72
N GLY A 316 2.99 17.69 29.08
CA GLY A 316 4.13 16.83 29.38
C GLY A 316 3.91 15.76 30.45
N GLY A 317 2.79 15.77 31.21
CA GLY A 317 2.59 14.78 32.27
C GLY A 317 2.48 13.33 31.78
N THR A 318 1.72 13.09 30.70
CA THR A 318 1.61 11.77 30.07
C THR A 318 2.89 11.38 29.35
N GLU A 319 3.56 12.32 28.69
CA GLU A 319 4.88 12.15 28.07
C GLU A 319 5.92 11.68 29.10
N SER A 320 5.97 12.35 30.28
CA SER A 320 6.88 11.97 31.37
C SER A 320 6.63 10.54 31.83
N ALA A 321 5.37 10.13 32.01
CA ALA A 321 5.01 8.77 32.41
C ALA A 321 5.40 7.73 31.34
N ALA A 322 5.17 8.04 30.06
CA ALA A 322 5.62 7.21 28.94
C ALA A 322 7.15 7.05 28.92
N GLY A 323 7.89 8.13 29.18
CA GLY A 323 9.35 8.11 29.30
C GLY A 323 9.83 7.26 30.49
N VAL A 324 9.19 7.37 31.65
CA VAL A 324 9.49 6.53 32.82
C VAL A 324 9.31 5.06 32.49
N LEU A 325 8.18 4.70 31.89
CA LEU A 325 7.92 3.29 31.49
C LEU A 325 8.94 2.81 30.46
N ALA A 326 9.24 3.60 29.44
CA ALA A 326 10.21 3.25 28.40
C ALA A 326 11.62 3.02 29.00
N SER A 327 12.04 3.86 29.94
CA SER A 327 13.31 3.71 30.64
C SER A 327 13.33 2.42 31.49
N GLN A 328 12.23 2.12 32.19
CA GLN A 328 12.09 0.88 32.97
C GLN A 328 12.19 -0.36 32.08
N LEU A 329 11.51 -0.37 30.93
CA LEU A 329 11.56 -1.46 29.95
C LEU A 329 12.99 -1.69 29.44
N SER A 330 13.69 -0.63 29.07
CA SER A 330 15.08 -0.69 28.61
C SER A 330 16.02 -1.21 29.70
N MET A 331 15.91 -0.70 30.94
CA MET A 331 16.69 -1.19 32.08
C MET A 331 16.39 -2.64 32.42
N SER A 332 15.19 -3.12 32.12
CA SER A 332 14.77 -4.51 32.30
C SER A 332 15.14 -5.44 31.12
N GLY A 333 15.94 -4.94 30.16
CA GLY A 333 16.50 -5.73 29.06
C GLY A 333 15.60 -5.90 27.85
N VAL A 334 14.52 -5.14 27.70
CA VAL A 334 13.72 -5.12 26.46
C VAL A 334 14.54 -4.44 25.35
N PRO A 335 14.86 -5.15 24.24
CA PRO A 335 15.85 -4.66 23.27
C PRO A 335 15.34 -3.52 22.40
N ASN A 336 14.05 -3.53 22.05
CA ASN A 336 13.45 -2.61 21.10
C ASN A 336 12.26 -1.86 21.71
N VAL A 337 12.57 -0.77 22.43
CA VAL A 337 11.58 0.17 22.98
C VAL A 337 11.52 1.40 22.09
N LYS A 338 10.37 1.71 21.54
CA LYS A 338 10.12 2.91 20.73
C LYS A 338 9.05 3.77 21.39
N VAL A 339 9.27 5.09 21.39
CA VAL A 339 8.33 6.05 21.99
C VAL A 339 7.89 7.05 20.93
N TYR A 340 6.57 7.23 20.80
CA TYR A 340 5.99 8.08 19.77
C TYR A 340 4.99 9.08 20.35
N ASP A 341 5.12 10.33 19.94
CA ASP A 341 4.10 11.37 20.16
C ASP A 341 3.04 11.27 19.05
N VAL A 342 1.83 10.87 19.40
CA VAL A 342 0.72 10.73 18.46
C VAL A 342 0.31 12.05 17.79
N SER A 343 0.72 13.20 18.36
CA SER A 343 0.45 14.52 17.77
C SER A 343 1.47 14.94 16.72
N LYS A 344 2.61 14.26 16.62
CA LYS A 344 3.73 14.62 15.75
C LYS A 344 4.10 13.56 14.74
N THR A 345 3.80 12.29 15.04
CA THR A 345 4.08 11.17 14.16
C THR A 345 2.85 10.88 13.32
N HIS A 346 3.03 10.75 12.01
CA HIS A 346 1.91 10.45 11.12
C HIS A 346 1.32 9.07 11.38
N ASP A 347 -0.01 8.93 11.33
CA ASP A 347 -0.72 7.68 11.65
C ASP A 347 -0.18 6.49 10.85
N SER A 348 0.20 6.69 9.58
CA SER A 348 0.77 5.61 8.74
C SER A 348 2.09 5.02 9.27
N GLU A 349 2.92 5.82 9.93
CA GLU A 349 4.15 5.34 10.56
C GLU A 349 3.82 4.59 11.85
N LEU A 350 2.85 5.10 12.64
CA LEU A 350 2.38 4.46 13.86
C LEU A 350 1.73 3.10 13.56
N ILE A 351 0.95 2.99 12.48
CA ILE A 351 0.36 1.73 12.03
C ILE A 351 1.44 0.73 11.62
N ALA A 352 2.42 1.14 10.82
CA ALA A 352 3.53 0.28 10.43
C ALA A 352 4.32 -0.24 11.66
N GLU A 353 4.53 0.62 12.65
CA GLU A 353 5.19 0.23 13.89
C GLU A 353 4.32 -0.72 14.74
N ALA A 354 3.00 -0.50 14.79
CA ALA A 354 2.07 -1.39 15.46
C ALA A 354 2.02 -2.78 14.82
N PHE A 355 2.19 -2.89 13.50
CA PHE A 355 2.35 -4.18 12.83
C PHE A 355 3.69 -4.84 13.14
N ARG A 356 4.76 -4.05 13.30
CA ARG A 356 6.10 -4.56 13.59
C ARG A 356 6.23 -5.13 15.00
N CYS A 357 5.70 -4.42 16.01
CA CYS A 357 5.92 -4.75 17.41
C CYS A 357 4.90 -5.76 17.97
N SER A 358 5.28 -6.46 19.04
CA SER A 358 4.41 -7.43 19.72
C SER A 358 3.55 -6.82 20.82
N CYS A 359 3.94 -5.65 21.33
CA CYS A 359 3.23 -4.97 22.41
C CYS A 359 3.04 -3.48 22.10
N ILE A 360 1.87 -2.94 22.46
CA ILE A 360 1.52 -1.53 22.29
C ILE A 360 1.10 -0.96 23.65
N VAL A 361 1.79 0.07 24.12
CA VAL A 361 1.37 0.85 25.29
C VAL A 361 0.67 2.12 24.81
N PHE A 362 -0.60 2.25 25.12
CA PHE A 362 -1.40 3.44 24.83
C PHE A 362 -1.40 4.34 26.05
N ALA A 363 -0.80 5.53 25.94
CA ALA A 363 -0.74 6.53 27.01
C ALA A 363 -1.46 7.80 26.58
N SER A 364 -2.59 8.16 27.19
CA SER A 364 -3.38 9.30 26.71
C SER A 364 -4.01 10.11 27.84
N ILE A 365 -4.09 11.41 27.56
CA ILE A 365 -4.91 12.33 28.38
C ILE A 365 -6.38 12.21 28.04
N THR A 366 -7.19 12.59 29.02
CA THR A 366 -8.61 12.92 28.84
C THR A 366 -8.73 14.34 28.29
N TYR A 367 -9.48 14.52 27.20
CA TYR A 367 -9.72 15.80 26.57
C TYR A 367 -11.21 15.92 26.19
N ASN A 368 -11.85 17.04 26.60
CA ASN A 368 -13.30 17.24 26.41
C ASN A 368 -14.17 16.07 26.92
N ASN A 369 -13.83 15.49 28.07
CA ASN A 369 -14.47 14.30 28.65
C ASN A 369 -14.49 13.08 27.68
N ASP A 370 -13.53 12.99 26.80
CA ASP A 370 -13.33 11.91 25.83
C ASP A 370 -11.84 11.62 25.67
N LEU A 371 -11.49 10.75 24.77
CA LEU A 371 -10.10 10.46 24.38
C LEU A 371 -9.50 11.65 23.62
N PHE A 372 -8.23 11.92 23.83
CA PHE A 372 -7.47 12.93 23.08
C PHE A 372 -7.54 12.65 21.57
N THR A 373 -7.95 13.66 20.80
CA THR A 373 -8.33 13.50 19.39
C THR A 373 -7.27 12.80 18.53
N PRO A 374 -5.97 13.13 18.58
CA PRO A 374 -4.95 12.38 17.82
C PRO A 374 -4.89 10.90 18.20
N MET A 375 -4.94 10.56 19.48
CA MET A 375 -4.97 9.18 19.96
C MET A 375 -6.22 8.44 19.48
N LYS A 376 -7.38 9.10 19.53
CA LYS A 376 -8.63 8.54 19.05
C LYS A 376 -8.60 8.22 17.56
N ASN A 377 -8.04 9.11 16.75
CA ASN A 377 -7.87 8.91 15.30
C ASN A 377 -6.95 7.73 15.03
N PHE A 378 -5.78 7.70 15.61
CA PHE A 378 -4.84 6.60 15.48
C PHE A 378 -5.44 5.23 15.87
N MET A 379 -6.13 5.15 17.02
CA MET A 379 -6.73 3.89 17.46
C MET A 379 -7.89 3.43 16.57
N ASN A 380 -8.71 4.36 16.05
CA ASN A 380 -9.73 4.03 15.07
C ASN A 380 -9.12 3.57 13.74
N ASP A 381 -7.99 4.13 13.36
CA ASP A 381 -7.27 3.73 12.16
C ASP A 381 -6.64 2.33 12.32
N LEU A 382 -6.08 2.01 13.48
CA LEU A 382 -5.67 0.63 13.83
C LEU A 382 -6.84 -0.37 13.69
N LEU A 383 -8.02 0.00 14.18
CA LEU A 383 -9.22 -0.82 14.05
C LEU A 383 -9.63 -0.98 12.58
N ALA A 384 -9.58 0.09 11.78
CA ALA A 384 -9.90 0.07 10.36
C ALA A 384 -8.95 -0.84 9.56
N HIS A 385 -7.67 -0.93 9.97
CA HIS A 385 -6.64 -1.81 9.41
C HIS A 385 -6.69 -3.24 9.97
N ASN A 386 -7.76 -3.58 10.73
CA ASN A 386 -7.95 -4.92 11.29
C ASN A 386 -6.82 -5.37 12.23
N MET A 387 -6.19 -4.41 12.96
CA MET A 387 -5.13 -4.72 13.93
C MET A 387 -5.61 -5.74 14.95
N GLN A 388 -4.77 -6.75 15.20
CA GLN A 388 -5.09 -7.86 16.09
C GLN A 388 -3.81 -8.56 16.59
N ASN A 389 -3.97 -9.55 17.49
CA ASN A 389 -2.89 -10.40 17.98
C ASN A 389 -1.76 -9.61 18.67
N ARG A 390 -2.10 -8.62 19.51
CA ARG A 390 -1.11 -7.81 20.24
C ARG A 390 -1.36 -7.83 21.73
N ASP A 391 -0.29 -7.78 22.49
CA ASP A 391 -0.33 -7.39 23.88
C ASP A 391 -0.45 -5.88 24.00
N TYR A 392 -1.16 -5.39 25.01
CA TYR A 392 -1.25 -3.96 25.24
C TYR A 392 -1.30 -3.60 26.71
N ALA A 393 -0.89 -2.35 27.00
CA ALA A 393 -1.09 -1.75 28.32
C ALA A 393 -1.63 -0.31 28.16
N ILE A 394 -2.26 0.20 29.21
CA ILE A 394 -2.89 1.53 29.21
C ILE A 394 -2.34 2.40 30.33
N ILE A 395 -1.98 3.63 29.98
CA ILE A 395 -1.74 4.74 30.90
C ILE A 395 -2.77 5.82 30.60
N GLN A 396 -3.63 6.13 31.56
CA GLN A 396 -4.59 7.23 31.41
C GLN A 396 -4.18 8.43 32.24
N ASN A 397 -4.56 9.62 31.80
CA ASN A 397 -4.33 10.85 32.54
C ASN A 397 -5.55 11.77 32.49
N GLY A 398 -5.85 12.47 33.59
CA GLY A 398 -6.89 13.47 33.66
C GLY A 398 -6.89 14.15 35.02
N THR A 399 -6.83 15.48 35.05
CA THR A 399 -6.65 16.25 36.29
C THR A 399 -7.79 16.05 37.31
N TRP A 400 -9.05 15.96 36.83
CA TRP A 400 -10.25 15.85 37.70
C TRP A 400 -11.18 14.69 37.30
N SER A 401 -11.10 14.17 36.07
CA SER A 401 -11.96 13.10 35.57
C SER A 401 -11.23 12.29 34.51
N PRO A 402 -10.34 11.38 34.90
CA PRO A 402 -9.63 10.54 33.92
C PRO A 402 -10.56 9.47 33.33
N VAL A 403 -10.95 9.65 32.06
CA VAL A 403 -11.81 8.72 31.30
C VAL A 403 -11.13 8.14 30.06
N SER A 404 -9.92 8.60 29.71
CA SER A 404 -9.25 8.18 28.49
C SER A 404 -8.97 6.66 28.45
N GLY A 405 -8.71 6.04 29.61
CA GLY A 405 -8.50 4.59 29.70
C GLY A 405 -9.71 3.77 29.27
N GLU A 406 -10.92 4.13 29.80
CA GLU A 406 -12.18 3.50 29.42
C GLU A 406 -12.45 3.66 27.91
N LYS A 407 -12.19 4.84 27.36
CA LYS A 407 -12.37 5.10 25.92
C LYS A 407 -11.40 4.29 25.05
N MET A 408 -10.15 4.17 25.47
CA MET A 408 -9.16 3.32 24.79
C MET A 408 -9.57 1.85 24.84
N GLN A 409 -9.98 1.34 26.01
CA GLN A 409 -10.47 -0.03 26.16
C GLN A 409 -11.67 -0.33 25.27
N ALA A 410 -12.60 0.61 25.13
CA ALA A 410 -13.78 0.47 24.27
C ALA A 410 -13.43 0.32 22.79
N ILE A 411 -12.36 0.97 22.32
CA ILE A 411 -11.88 0.81 20.95
C ILE A 411 -11.13 -0.51 20.81
N ILE A 412 -10.20 -0.82 21.73
CA ILE A 412 -9.42 -2.06 21.71
C ILE A 412 -10.33 -3.29 21.80
N GLY A 413 -11.40 -3.23 22.56
CA GLY A 413 -12.38 -4.32 22.68
C GLY A 413 -13.07 -4.72 21.38
N GLN A 414 -12.96 -3.91 20.31
CA GLN A 414 -13.44 -4.22 18.97
C GLN A 414 -12.37 -4.91 18.11
N MET A 415 -11.10 -4.91 18.55
CA MET A 415 -9.99 -5.57 17.87
C MET A 415 -9.89 -7.02 18.33
N LYS A 416 -9.49 -7.92 17.43
CA LYS A 416 -9.41 -9.35 17.75
C LYS A 416 -8.13 -9.68 18.54
N ASN A 417 -8.23 -10.59 19.48
CA ASN A 417 -7.08 -11.20 20.17
C ASN A 417 -6.11 -10.16 20.79
N MET A 418 -6.63 -9.04 21.29
CA MET A 418 -5.84 -8.08 22.05
C MET A 418 -5.80 -8.54 23.52
N ARG A 419 -4.60 -8.63 24.10
CA ARG A 419 -4.39 -9.09 25.46
C ARG A 419 -3.87 -7.97 26.36
N SER A 420 -4.63 -7.61 27.41
CA SER A 420 -4.17 -6.61 28.39
C SER A 420 -3.06 -7.15 29.25
N VAL A 421 -2.04 -6.34 29.52
CA VAL A 421 -0.94 -6.61 30.44
C VAL A 421 -0.98 -5.58 31.57
N GLY A 422 -1.13 -6.08 32.78
CA GLY A 422 -1.24 -5.24 33.98
C GLY A 422 -2.54 -4.42 34.08
N ASP A 423 -2.64 -3.68 35.12
CA ASP A 423 -3.75 -2.75 35.37
C ASP A 423 -3.50 -1.41 34.68
N THR A 424 -4.58 -0.67 34.39
CA THR A 424 -4.48 0.69 33.86
C THR A 424 -3.82 1.62 34.88
N VAL A 425 -2.68 2.21 34.56
CA VAL A 425 -2.04 3.24 35.39
C VAL A 425 -2.76 4.56 35.22
N THR A 426 -3.21 5.14 36.33
CA THR A 426 -3.98 6.40 36.33
C THR A 426 -3.17 7.54 36.92
N LEU A 427 -2.95 8.58 36.08
CA LEU A 427 -2.32 9.82 36.48
C LEU A 427 -3.37 10.89 36.74
N LEU A 428 -3.14 11.70 37.77
CA LEU A 428 -3.92 12.93 38.01
C LEU A 428 -2.99 14.13 37.75
N SER A 429 -2.81 14.45 36.48
CA SER A 429 -1.92 15.46 35.89
C SER A 429 -0.47 15.04 35.74
N THR A 430 0.23 14.68 36.81
CA THR A 430 1.65 14.36 36.82
C THR A 430 1.94 13.03 37.49
N THR A 431 3.12 12.49 37.28
CA THR A 431 3.60 11.28 37.97
C THR A 431 3.90 11.61 39.43
N THR A 432 3.30 10.86 40.35
CA THR A 432 3.57 10.86 41.80
C THR A 432 4.47 9.68 42.15
N GLU A 433 4.94 9.60 43.40
CA GLU A 433 5.71 8.45 43.88
C GLU A 433 4.91 7.13 43.74
N GLU A 434 3.63 7.17 44.07
CA GLU A 434 2.72 6.02 43.93
C GLU A 434 2.59 5.56 42.48
N THR A 435 2.31 6.49 41.53
CA THR A 435 2.18 6.19 40.11
C THR A 435 3.52 5.79 39.50
N PHE A 436 4.64 6.30 40.01
CA PHE A 436 5.96 5.84 39.63
C PHE A 436 6.17 4.35 39.97
N VAL A 437 5.78 3.91 41.15
CA VAL A 437 5.83 2.49 41.55
C VAL A 437 4.94 1.64 40.65
N GLN A 438 3.74 2.12 40.31
CA GLN A 438 2.84 1.41 39.37
C GLN A 438 3.45 1.28 37.96
N LEU A 439 4.11 2.34 37.44
CA LEU A 439 4.81 2.30 36.16
C LEU A 439 6.00 1.32 36.19
N GLN A 440 6.75 1.25 37.30
CA GLN A 440 7.82 0.27 37.46
C GLN A 440 7.28 -1.17 37.47
N ALA A 441 6.18 -1.42 38.19
CA ALA A 441 5.53 -2.73 38.24
C ALA A 441 5.02 -3.14 36.83
N LEU A 442 4.37 -2.23 36.12
CA LEU A 442 3.92 -2.46 34.73
C LEU A 442 5.12 -2.74 33.80
N GLY A 443 6.19 -1.96 33.91
CA GLY A 443 7.42 -2.18 33.13
C GLY A 443 8.05 -3.54 33.38
N THR A 444 8.04 -4.00 34.63
CA THR A 444 8.53 -5.35 35.00
C THR A 444 7.69 -6.45 34.38
N GLN A 445 6.34 -6.33 34.41
CA GLN A 445 5.44 -7.31 33.80
C GLN A 445 5.62 -7.37 32.27
N LEU A 446 5.67 -6.22 31.61
CA LEU A 446 5.91 -6.14 30.17
C LEU A 446 7.29 -6.70 29.77
N ALA A 447 8.33 -6.38 30.55
CA ALA A 447 9.67 -6.88 30.28
C ALA A 447 9.73 -8.41 30.42
N ALA A 448 9.12 -8.99 31.48
CA ALA A 448 9.05 -10.45 31.65
C ALA A 448 8.36 -11.12 30.45
N LEU A 449 7.29 -10.52 29.93
CA LEU A 449 6.59 -11.01 28.73
C LEU A 449 7.48 -10.95 27.49
N LEU A 450 8.13 -9.81 27.24
CA LEU A 450 8.87 -9.53 26.01
C LEU A 450 10.25 -10.22 25.95
N THR A 451 10.84 -10.54 27.11
CA THR A 451 12.16 -11.21 27.19
C THR A 451 12.06 -12.72 27.42
N GLY A 452 10.82 -13.29 27.43
CA GLY A 452 10.61 -14.72 27.66
C GLY A 452 10.80 -15.18 29.12
N GLY A 453 10.85 -14.26 30.09
CA GLY A 453 10.78 -14.57 31.50
C GLY A 453 9.40 -15.15 31.86
N ALA A 454 9.33 -16.12 32.76
CA ALA A 454 8.07 -16.75 33.17
C ALA A 454 7.10 -15.73 33.79
N ALA A 455 6.25 -15.15 32.95
CA ALA A 455 5.13 -14.37 33.41
C ALA A 455 4.06 -15.32 33.92
N GLY A 456 3.65 -15.14 35.19
CA GLY A 456 2.53 -15.85 35.75
C GLY A 456 1.29 -15.67 34.89
N SER A 457 0.74 -16.75 34.39
CA SER A 457 -0.47 -16.80 33.58
C SER A 457 -1.67 -16.23 34.34
N ALA A 458 -2.08 -15.03 34.02
CA ALA A 458 -3.46 -14.62 34.25
C ALA A 458 -4.30 -15.22 33.10
N ALA A 459 -5.16 -16.17 33.45
CA ALA A 459 -6.07 -16.79 32.48
C ALA A 459 -7.05 -15.73 31.89
N PRO A 460 -7.42 -15.85 30.62
CA PRO A 460 -8.42 -14.95 30.03
C PRO A 460 -9.79 -15.20 30.68
N ALA A 461 -10.47 -14.12 31.00
CA ALA A 461 -11.86 -14.19 31.41
C ALA A 461 -12.71 -14.69 30.24
N ASP A 462 -13.35 -15.83 30.42
CA ASP A 462 -14.27 -16.47 29.48
C ASP A 462 -15.41 -15.55 29.03
N ALA A 463 -15.36 -15.09 27.81
CA ALA A 463 -16.54 -14.66 27.09
C ALA A 463 -17.09 -15.84 26.28
N LYS A 464 -18.08 -16.54 26.84
CA LYS A 464 -18.81 -17.59 26.12
C LYS A 464 -19.70 -16.97 25.05
N ALA A 465 -19.30 -17.08 23.80
CA ALA A 465 -20.23 -17.12 22.68
C ALA A 465 -20.12 -18.51 22.06
N GLN A 466 -21.24 -19.25 21.99
CA GLN A 466 -21.28 -20.53 21.29
C GLN A 466 -21.17 -20.26 19.78
N PRO A 467 -20.29 -20.97 19.04
CA PRO A 467 -20.25 -20.84 17.60
C PRO A 467 -21.41 -21.64 16.99
N SER A 468 -22.17 -21.01 16.08
CA SER A 468 -22.94 -21.73 15.10
C SER A 468 -21.97 -22.21 14.00
N ASP A 469 -22.02 -23.49 13.64
CA ASP A 469 -21.09 -24.12 12.68
C ASP A 469 -21.31 -23.69 11.21
N GLU A 470 -22.09 -22.66 10.95
CA GLU A 470 -22.35 -22.18 9.59
C GLU A 470 -21.33 -21.12 9.16
N LYS A 471 -20.64 -21.41 8.06
CA LYS A 471 -19.71 -20.48 7.41
C LYS A 471 -20.23 -20.11 6.03
N TRP A 472 -20.14 -18.82 5.71
CA TRP A 472 -20.53 -18.26 4.42
C TRP A 472 -19.36 -17.46 3.85
N VAL A 473 -19.03 -17.69 2.59
CA VAL A 473 -17.91 -17.02 1.91
C VAL A 473 -18.45 -16.12 0.83
N CYS A 474 -18.08 -14.85 0.87
CA CYS A 474 -18.40 -13.89 -0.19
C CYS A 474 -17.66 -14.27 -1.47
N SER A 475 -18.40 -14.52 -2.56
CA SER A 475 -17.85 -14.92 -3.86
C SER A 475 -17.05 -13.82 -4.56
N VAL A 476 -17.23 -12.56 -4.12
CA VAL A 476 -16.55 -11.41 -4.72
C VAL A 476 -15.20 -11.12 -4.05
N CYS A 477 -15.12 -11.16 -2.70
CA CYS A 477 -13.93 -10.75 -1.99
C CYS A 477 -13.35 -11.79 -1.02
N GLY A 478 -13.98 -12.98 -0.90
CA GLY A 478 -13.52 -14.04 -0.01
C GLY A 478 -13.77 -13.79 1.49
N TYR A 479 -14.52 -12.74 1.86
CA TYR A 479 -14.88 -12.52 3.26
C TYR A 479 -15.69 -13.69 3.81
N THR A 480 -15.31 -14.20 4.99
CA THR A 480 -16.01 -15.27 5.66
C THR A 480 -16.89 -14.72 6.79
N HIS A 481 -18.17 -15.03 6.73
CA HIS A 481 -19.14 -14.76 7.78
C HIS A 481 -19.42 -16.04 8.54
N GLU A 482 -19.34 -15.99 9.87
CA GLU A 482 -19.68 -17.11 10.77
C GLU A 482 -21.05 -16.85 11.40
N GLY A 483 -21.96 -17.79 11.26
CA GLY A 483 -23.33 -17.68 11.75
C GLY A 483 -24.37 -17.61 10.64
N ALA A 484 -25.65 -17.44 11.01
CA ALA A 484 -26.76 -17.33 10.06
C ALA A 484 -26.64 -16.03 9.24
N LEU A 485 -26.72 -16.14 7.92
CA LEU A 485 -26.67 -14.99 7.01
C LEU A 485 -28.10 -14.44 6.86
N SER A 486 -28.32 -13.17 7.24
CA SER A 486 -29.61 -12.48 7.04
C SER A 486 -29.77 -12.03 5.58
N GLU A 487 -31.01 -11.94 5.10
CA GLU A 487 -31.30 -11.48 3.72
C GLU A 487 -30.78 -10.04 3.46
N ASP A 488 -30.77 -9.19 4.49
CA ASP A 488 -30.28 -7.81 4.41
C ASP A 488 -28.77 -7.67 4.65
N PHE A 489 -28.05 -8.78 4.83
CA PHE A 489 -26.63 -8.75 5.11
C PHE A 489 -25.85 -8.13 3.96
N LYS A 490 -24.96 -7.21 4.27
CA LYS A 490 -24.00 -6.66 3.31
C LYS A 490 -22.58 -7.04 3.70
N CYS A 491 -21.81 -7.47 2.74
CA CYS A 491 -20.41 -7.78 2.96
C CYS A 491 -19.66 -6.56 3.51
N PRO A 492 -19.03 -6.66 4.69
CA PRO A 492 -18.34 -5.52 5.30
C PRO A 492 -17.08 -5.10 4.54
N LEU A 493 -16.57 -5.94 3.62
CA LEU A 493 -15.38 -5.62 2.82
C LEU A 493 -15.72 -4.96 1.49
N CYS A 494 -16.68 -5.53 0.73
CA CYS A 494 -16.97 -5.08 -0.65
C CYS A 494 -18.39 -4.57 -0.87
N GLY A 495 -19.24 -4.59 0.19
CA GLY A 495 -20.58 -4.01 0.14
C GLY A 495 -21.66 -4.81 -0.60
N VAL A 496 -21.35 -5.99 -1.17
CA VAL A 496 -22.31 -6.82 -1.87
C VAL A 496 -23.31 -7.47 -0.91
N GLY A 497 -24.51 -7.77 -1.38
CA GLY A 497 -25.58 -8.38 -0.58
C GLY A 497 -25.37 -9.87 -0.30
N ALA A 498 -26.27 -10.44 0.51
CA ALA A 498 -26.25 -11.84 0.93
C ALA A 498 -26.28 -12.83 -0.25
N GLU A 499 -26.86 -12.43 -1.38
CA GLU A 499 -26.96 -13.25 -2.61
C GLU A 499 -25.58 -13.61 -3.23
N GLN A 500 -24.53 -12.90 -2.82
CA GLN A 500 -23.16 -13.16 -3.26
C GLN A 500 -22.38 -14.05 -2.28
N PHE A 501 -23.05 -14.64 -1.28
CA PHE A 501 -22.42 -15.52 -0.32
C PHE A 501 -22.73 -16.99 -0.65
N VAL A 502 -21.72 -17.82 -0.65
CA VAL A 502 -21.82 -19.26 -0.80
C VAL A 502 -21.47 -19.95 0.51
N LYS A 503 -22.11 -21.09 0.80
CA LYS A 503 -21.83 -21.86 2.00
C LYS A 503 -20.41 -22.44 1.92
N GLY A 504 -19.55 -22.10 2.89
CA GLY A 504 -18.14 -22.49 2.93
C GLY A 504 -17.94 -23.88 3.55
#